data_ea367566c05f3a2b0596ebf72accd936
#
_entry.id   ea367566c05f3a2b0596ebf72accd936
#
_cell.length_a   1.000
_cell.length_b   1.000
_cell.length_c   1.000
_cell.angle_alpha   90.00
_cell.angle_beta   90.00
_cell.angle_gamma   90.00
#
_symmetry.space_group_name_H-M   'P 1'
#
loop_
_entity.id
_entity.type
_entity.pdbx_description
1 polymer ?
#
loop_
_entity_poly.entity_id
_entity_poly.type
_entity_poly.pdbx_seq_one_letter_code
_entity_poly.pdbx_strand_id
1 'polypeptide(L)'
;MNLTIARYYTPSGRSIQKSYKKGYDAYKHELDERMNDGELTGDLTSFKDSLEKNGGINLSQPRKPKTTGGIQPDIFVKLDTIGYNKFYSNLVSKKVLSDYVFNTLTNKYSQAYIEQNVNVFTLNDLDFKDFIGYLQRKNVTIDRFQLYNSKTVILNDLKALLCRYYLGDVGYYRAANQNDNAVKQALNSLQ
;
A
#
# COMPACT_ATOMS: atom_id res chain seq x y z
N MET A 1 -17.09 -7.91 -22.86
CA MET A 1 -16.91 -6.47 -22.97
C MET A 1 -17.70 -5.81 -21.85
N ASN A 2 -17.07 -5.04 -20.97
CA ASN A 2 -17.76 -4.34 -19.89
C ASN A 2 -18.02 -2.89 -20.34
N LEU A 3 -19.29 -2.46 -20.34
CA LEU A 3 -19.71 -1.12 -20.73
C LEU A 3 -20.27 -0.39 -19.50
N THR A 4 -19.77 0.81 -19.23
CA THR A 4 -20.32 1.68 -18.17
C THR A 4 -21.63 2.30 -18.68
N ILE A 5 -22.74 1.96 -18.05
CA ILE A 5 -24.10 2.42 -18.44
C ILE A 5 -24.71 3.43 -17.47
N ALA A 6 -24.10 3.63 -16.30
CA ALA A 6 -24.60 4.54 -15.26
C ALA A 6 -23.47 5.25 -14.51
N ARG A 7 -23.80 6.38 -13.88
CA ARG A 7 -22.89 7.10 -13.00
C ARG A 7 -23.51 7.14 -11.60
N TYR A 8 -22.63 6.95 -10.61
CA TYR A 8 -23.01 7.08 -9.21
C TYR A 8 -22.65 8.46 -8.68
N TYR A 9 -23.53 9.00 -7.85
CA TYR A 9 -23.36 10.27 -7.18
C TYR A 9 -23.50 10.09 -5.68
N THR A 10 -22.70 10.82 -4.93
CA THR A 10 -22.87 10.90 -3.47
C THR A 10 -24.14 11.68 -3.14
N PRO A 11 -24.68 11.60 -1.89
CA PRO A 11 -25.82 12.42 -1.47
C PRO A 11 -25.60 13.94 -1.66
N SER A 12 -24.35 14.39 -1.66
CA SER A 12 -23.97 15.78 -1.95
C SER A 12 -23.93 16.13 -3.45
N GLY A 13 -24.37 15.23 -4.35
CA GLY A 13 -24.38 15.44 -5.80
C GLY A 13 -23.01 15.32 -6.48
N ARG A 14 -21.98 14.80 -5.80
CA ARG A 14 -20.63 14.64 -6.34
C ARG A 14 -20.51 13.31 -7.09
N SER A 15 -20.00 13.34 -8.34
CA SER A 15 -19.66 12.10 -9.05
C SER A 15 -18.39 11.50 -8.50
N ILE A 16 -18.43 10.21 -8.15
CA ILE A 16 -17.25 9.44 -7.75
C ILE A 16 -16.39 9.03 -8.94
N GLN A 17 -16.94 9.10 -10.14
CA GLN A 17 -16.25 8.72 -11.37
C GLN A 17 -15.56 9.92 -12.01
N LYS A 18 -14.30 9.73 -12.38
CA LYS A 18 -13.54 10.64 -13.19
C LYS A 18 -14.07 10.71 -14.62
N SER A 19 -13.87 11.83 -15.28
CA SER A 19 -14.35 12.07 -16.64
C SER A 19 -13.49 11.37 -17.69
N TYR A 20 -14.13 10.71 -18.68
CA TYR A 20 -13.49 10.16 -19.86
C TYR A 20 -13.29 11.18 -21.01
N LYS A 21 -13.57 12.47 -20.79
CA LYS A 21 -13.52 13.50 -21.84
C LYS A 21 -12.19 13.61 -22.56
N LYS A 22 -11.07 13.27 -21.89
CA LYS A 22 -9.72 13.27 -22.47
C LYS A 22 -9.34 11.95 -23.19
N GLY A 23 -10.27 11.00 -23.30
CA GLY A 23 -10.04 9.69 -23.86
C GLY A 23 -9.64 8.63 -22.83
N TYR A 24 -9.71 7.36 -23.27
CA TYR A 24 -9.44 6.20 -22.43
C TYR A 24 -7.96 6.12 -22.01
N ASP A 25 -7.05 6.43 -22.92
CA ASP A 25 -5.61 6.36 -22.64
C ASP A 25 -5.20 7.38 -21.58
N ALA A 26 -5.67 8.63 -21.69
CA ALA A 26 -5.44 9.65 -20.66
C ALA A 26 -6.07 9.25 -19.32
N TYR A 27 -7.24 8.62 -19.32
CA TYR A 27 -7.87 8.10 -18.12
C TYR A 27 -7.02 7.02 -17.44
N LYS A 28 -6.43 6.11 -18.22
CA LYS A 28 -5.62 4.99 -17.73
C LYS A 28 -4.27 5.44 -17.17
N HIS A 29 -3.61 6.36 -17.85
CA HIS A 29 -2.24 6.79 -17.51
C HIS A 29 -2.16 7.93 -16.48
N GLU A 30 -3.29 8.51 -16.07
CA GLU A 30 -3.26 9.63 -15.09
C GLU A 30 -2.63 9.24 -13.75
N LEU A 31 -2.78 8.00 -13.29
CA LEU A 31 -2.15 7.56 -12.05
C LEU A 31 -0.62 7.55 -12.20
N ASP A 32 -0.14 7.08 -13.36
CA ASP A 32 1.29 7.05 -13.66
C ASP A 32 1.84 8.47 -13.81
N GLU A 33 1.09 9.39 -14.44
CA GLU A 33 1.44 10.82 -14.52
C GLU A 33 1.54 11.44 -13.12
N ARG A 34 0.56 11.22 -12.24
CA ARG A 34 0.55 11.73 -10.87
C ARG A 34 1.70 11.16 -10.02
N MET A 35 2.09 9.90 -10.26
CA MET A 35 3.28 9.32 -9.61
C MET A 35 4.56 9.98 -10.13
N ASN A 36 4.69 10.18 -11.43
CA ASN A 36 5.86 10.78 -12.06
C ASN A 36 6.00 12.26 -11.69
N ASP A 37 4.89 12.98 -11.56
CA ASP A 37 4.87 14.39 -11.11
C ASP A 37 5.15 14.55 -9.60
N GLY A 38 5.34 13.43 -8.88
CA GLY A 38 5.62 13.44 -7.45
C GLY A 38 4.41 13.74 -6.57
N GLU A 39 3.20 13.82 -7.13
CA GLU A 39 1.97 14.12 -6.37
C GLU A 39 1.72 13.11 -5.25
N LEU A 40 2.00 11.82 -5.49
CA LEU A 40 1.79 10.76 -4.51
C LEU A 40 2.98 10.55 -3.56
N THR A 41 4.17 10.98 -3.95
CA THR A 41 5.44 10.77 -3.22
C THR A 41 6.03 12.07 -2.70
N GLY A 42 5.57 13.22 -3.20
CA GLY A 42 6.06 14.55 -2.86
C GLY A 42 5.72 14.99 -1.43
N ASP A 43 6.24 16.13 -1.04
CA ASP A 43 5.81 16.79 0.17
C ASP A 43 4.50 17.60 -0.05
N LEU A 44 3.97 18.16 1.03
CA LEU A 44 2.71 18.91 1.01
C LEU A 44 2.73 20.14 0.06
N THR A 45 3.89 20.67 -0.29
CA THR A 45 4.03 21.83 -1.21
C THR A 45 3.75 21.39 -2.65
N SER A 46 4.38 20.30 -3.11
CA SER A 46 4.12 19.73 -4.44
C SER A 46 2.67 19.32 -4.63
N PHE A 47 2.05 18.77 -3.58
CA PHE A 47 0.63 18.41 -3.60
C PHE A 47 -0.29 19.63 -3.68
N LYS A 48 0.02 20.71 -2.95
CA LYS A 48 -0.72 21.98 -3.04
C LYS A 48 -0.63 22.60 -4.43
N ASP A 49 0.58 22.63 -5.01
CA ASP A 49 0.81 23.19 -6.36
C ASP A 49 0.07 22.38 -7.44
N SER A 50 0.03 21.04 -7.33
CA SER A 50 -0.75 20.16 -8.20
C SER A 50 -2.25 20.41 -8.08
N LEU A 51 -2.74 20.61 -6.86
CA LEU A 51 -4.13 20.91 -6.60
C LEU A 51 -4.54 22.27 -7.17
N GLU A 52 -3.71 23.29 -7.04
CA GLU A 52 -3.95 24.62 -7.59
C GLU A 52 -3.97 24.61 -9.12
N LYS A 53 -3.01 23.93 -9.77
CA LYS A 53 -2.95 23.77 -11.23
C LYS A 53 -4.15 22.99 -11.80
N ASN A 54 -4.66 21.99 -11.07
CA ASN A 54 -5.81 21.18 -11.49
C ASN A 54 -7.17 21.75 -11.04
N GLY A 55 -7.22 23.02 -10.64
CA GLY A 55 -8.43 23.73 -10.22
C GLY A 55 -8.69 23.70 -8.71
N GLY A 56 -7.63 23.71 -7.96
CA GLY A 56 -7.41 24.09 -6.58
C GLY A 56 -8.37 23.68 -5.47
N ILE A 57 -7.80 23.19 -4.36
CA ILE A 57 -8.48 23.21 -3.06
C ILE A 57 -7.86 24.33 -2.24
N ASN A 58 -8.64 25.33 -1.93
CA ASN A 58 -8.28 26.28 -0.88
C ASN A 58 -8.63 25.65 0.47
N LEU A 59 -7.62 25.18 1.21
CA LEU A 59 -7.78 24.50 2.50
C LEU A 59 -8.43 25.37 3.58
N SER A 60 -8.58 26.67 3.32
CA SER A 60 -9.11 27.67 4.24
C SER A 60 -10.59 28.01 4.02
N GLN A 61 -11.26 27.42 3.03
CA GLN A 61 -12.67 27.72 2.74
C GLN A 61 -13.54 26.46 2.74
N PRO A 62 -14.83 26.56 3.20
CA PRO A 62 -15.77 25.46 3.11
C PRO A 62 -15.96 25.07 1.64
N ARG A 63 -15.74 23.80 1.34
CA ARG A 63 -15.67 23.25 -0.01
C ARG A 63 -16.98 23.36 -0.76
N LYS A 64 -16.99 24.06 -1.88
CA LYS A 64 -18.03 23.85 -2.88
C LYS A 64 -17.80 22.49 -3.55
N PRO A 65 -18.77 21.57 -3.53
CA PRO A 65 -18.59 20.27 -4.15
C PRO A 65 -18.35 20.45 -5.66
N LYS A 66 -17.17 20.04 -6.15
CA LYS A 66 -16.98 19.89 -7.59
C LYS A 66 -17.88 18.77 -8.08
N THR A 67 -18.72 19.04 -9.06
CA THR A 67 -19.69 18.10 -9.60
C THR A 67 -19.07 16.99 -10.46
N THR A 68 -17.77 17.06 -10.76
CA THR A 68 -17.05 16.11 -11.59
C THR A 68 -15.62 15.94 -11.13
N GLY A 69 -15.08 14.69 -11.18
CA GLY A 69 -13.65 14.45 -11.03
C GLY A 69 -13.20 13.61 -9.83
N GLY A 70 -14.10 12.84 -9.24
CA GLY A 70 -13.77 11.92 -8.14
C GLY A 70 -13.85 12.58 -6.76
N ILE A 71 -13.40 11.84 -5.74
CA ILE A 71 -13.36 12.28 -4.35
C ILE A 71 -11.90 12.56 -4.00
N GLN A 72 -11.62 13.79 -3.58
CA GLN A 72 -10.31 14.19 -3.09
C GLN A 72 -10.23 13.98 -1.57
N PRO A 73 -9.09 13.48 -1.05
CA PRO A 73 -8.89 13.33 0.38
C PRO A 73 -8.83 14.69 1.08
N ASP A 74 -9.28 14.75 2.31
CA ASP A 74 -9.17 15.94 3.17
C ASP A 74 -7.78 16.06 3.78
N ILE A 75 -7.17 14.92 4.06
CA ILE A 75 -5.83 14.81 4.63
C ILE A 75 -4.99 14.00 3.66
N PHE A 76 -3.90 14.60 3.20
CA PHE A 76 -2.93 13.92 2.36
C PHE A 76 -1.95 13.13 3.24
N VAL A 77 -1.79 11.85 2.94
CA VAL A 77 -0.76 11.00 3.54
C VAL A 77 0.18 10.55 2.42
N LYS A 78 1.45 10.94 2.56
CA LYS A 78 2.49 10.57 1.61
C LYS A 78 2.62 9.05 1.51
N LEU A 79 2.72 8.54 0.29
CA LEU A 79 3.01 7.14 0.05
C LEU A 79 4.42 6.82 0.59
N ASP A 80 4.51 5.81 1.45
CA ASP A 80 5.81 5.31 1.91
C ASP A 80 6.41 4.42 0.81
N THR A 81 7.49 4.90 0.22
CA THR A 81 8.25 4.18 -0.81
C THR A 81 9.56 3.59 -0.28
N ILE A 82 9.86 3.80 1.02
CA ILE A 82 11.10 3.31 1.62
C ILE A 82 11.09 1.77 1.66
N GLY A 83 12.13 1.18 1.11
CA GLY A 83 12.28 -0.27 1.05
C GLY A 83 11.61 -0.97 -0.13
N TYR A 84 10.78 -0.26 -0.91
CA TYR A 84 10.18 -0.79 -2.14
C TYR A 84 11.12 -0.60 -3.34
N ASN A 85 12.14 -1.45 -3.42
CA ASN A 85 13.15 -1.43 -4.48
C ASN A 85 12.98 -2.60 -5.46
N LYS A 86 13.85 -2.65 -6.49
CA LYS A 86 13.80 -3.68 -7.54
C LYS A 86 14.00 -5.10 -6.98
N PHE A 87 14.87 -5.26 -5.99
CA PHE A 87 15.09 -6.57 -5.36
C PHE A 87 13.83 -7.07 -4.66
N TYR A 88 13.20 -6.21 -3.85
CA TYR A 88 11.92 -6.51 -3.20
C TYR A 88 10.83 -6.87 -4.22
N SER A 89 10.67 -6.05 -5.28
CA SER A 89 9.69 -6.33 -6.34
C SER A 89 9.92 -7.68 -7.02
N ASN A 90 11.17 -8.09 -7.20
CA ASN A 90 11.53 -9.41 -7.71
C ASN A 90 11.15 -10.55 -6.74
N LEU A 91 11.32 -10.36 -5.43
CA LEU A 91 10.89 -11.35 -4.44
C LEU A 91 9.38 -11.56 -4.47
N VAL A 92 8.61 -10.46 -4.57
CA VAL A 92 7.15 -10.50 -4.64
C VAL A 92 6.67 -11.16 -5.93
N SER A 93 7.17 -10.72 -7.10
CA SER A 93 6.74 -11.23 -8.41
C SER A 93 7.04 -12.71 -8.59
N LYS A 94 8.15 -13.20 -8.02
CA LYS A 94 8.53 -14.61 -8.00
C LYS A 94 7.91 -15.42 -6.86
N LYS A 95 7.01 -14.81 -6.06
CA LYS A 95 6.31 -15.42 -4.91
C LYS A 95 7.24 -15.98 -3.82
N VAL A 96 8.49 -15.51 -3.76
CA VAL A 96 9.51 -16.01 -2.82
C VAL A 96 9.08 -15.81 -1.36
N LEU A 97 8.41 -14.68 -1.04
CA LEU A 97 7.90 -14.41 0.31
C LEU A 97 6.82 -15.42 0.71
N SER A 98 5.85 -15.69 -0.18
CA SER A 98 4.78 -16.66 0.07
C SER A 98 5.32 -18.08 0.24
N ASP A 99 6.31 -18.47 -0.59
CA ASP A 99 6.95 -19.77 -0.50
C ASP A 99 7.73 -19.95 0.81
N TYR A 100 8.40 -18.89 1.29
CA TYR A 100 9.09 -18.90 2.58
C TYR A 100 8.11 -19.03 3.74
N VAL A 101 7.01 -18.30 3.71
CA VAL A 101 5.94 -18.42 4.72
C VAL A 101 5.45 -19.86 4.78
N PHE A 102 5.04 -20.43 3.63
CA PHE A 102 4.48 -21.77 3.56
C PHE A 102 5.48 -22.85 3.99
N ASN A 103 6.75 -22.78 3.54
CA ASN A 103 7.72 -23.85 3.79
C ASN A 103 8.49 -23.71 5.10
N THR A 104 8.50 -22.53 5.73
CA THR A 104 9.36 -22.26 6.88
C THR A 104 8.61 -21.65 8.06
N LEU A 105 7.89 -20.54 7.87
CA LEU A 105 7.29 -19.82 9.00
C LEU A 105 6.10 -20.59 9.61
N THR A 106 5.34 -21.34 8.81
CA THR A 106 4.24 -22.19 9.31
C THR A 106 4.74 -23.33 10.21
N ASN A 107 5.97 -23.77 10.03
CA ASN A 107 6.61 -24.76 10.90
C ASN A 107 7.18 -24.13 12.19
N LYS A 108 7.45 -22.82 12.18
CA LYS A 108 8.01 -22.09 13.31
C LYS A 108 6.95 -21.50 14.23
N TYR A 109 5.85 -21.02 13.65
CA TYR A 109 4.76 -20.34 14.35
C TYR A 109 3.44 -21.08 14.16
N SER A 110 2.83 -21.55 15.25
CA SER A 110 1.55 -22.25 15.21
C SER A 110 0.38 -21.31 14.97
N GLN A 111 -0.73 -21.85 14.46
CA GLN A 111 -1.98 -21.11 14.29
C GLN A 111 -2.44 -20.49 15.61
N ALA A 112 -2.49 -21.26 16.70
CA ALA A 112 -2.95 -20.77 17.99
C ALA A 112 -2.10 -19.57 18.51
N TYR A 113 -0.79 -19.63 18.28
CA TYR A 113 0.09 -18.49 18.63
C TYR A 113 -0.25 -17.24 17.82
N ILE A 114 -0.45 -17.36 16.50
CA ILE A 114 -0.77 -16.22 15.63
C ILE A 114 -2.15 -15.65 15.96
N GLU A 115 -3.17 -16.49 16.21
CA GLU A 115 -4.51 -16.04 16.59
C GLU A 115 -4.51 -15.18 17.85
N GLN A 116 -3.77 -15.62 18.88
CA GLN A 116 -3.68 -14.91 20.15
C GLN A 116 -2.85 -13.63 20.06
N ASN A 117 -1.87 -13.58 19.17
CA ASN A 117 -0.85 -12.52 19.17
C ASN A 117 -0.85 -11.65 17.91
N VAL A 118 -1.82 -11.76 17.01
CA VAL A 118 -1.83 -11.07 15.70
C VAL A 118 -1.57 -9.55 15.80
N ASN A 119 -2.01 -8.92 16.88
CA ASN A 119 -1.86 -7.48 17.07
C ASN A 119 -0.47 -7.06 17.60
N VAL A 120 0.22 -7.94 18.30
CA VAL A 120 1.50 -7.63 18.99
C VAL A 120 2.68 -8.41 18.41
N PHE A 121 2.40 -9.51 17.69
CA PHE A 121 3.42 -10.33 17.05
C PHE A 121 4.23 -9.54 16.04
N THR A 122 5.55 -9.70 16.07
CA THR A 122 6.47 -9.14 15.07
C THR A 122 7.55 -10.17 14.75
N LEU A 123 7.95 -10.23 13.49
CA LEU A 123 9.16 -10.94 13.07
C LEU A 123 10.39 -10.09 13.43
N ASN A 124 11.45 -10.74 13.84
CA ASN A 124 12.65 -10.10 14.35
C ASN A 124 13.90 -10.34 13.49
N ASP A 125 15.07 -9.94 13.97
CA ASP A 125 16.34 -10.07 13.28
C ASP A 125 16.75 -11.53 13.03
N LEU A 126 16.36 -12.46 13.90
CA LEU A 126 16.61 -13.88 13.70
C LEU A 126 15.75 -14.42 12.54
N ASP A 127 14.48 -14.01 12.46
CA ASP A 127 13.60 -14.37 11.34
C ASP A 127 14.15 -13.84 10.02
N PHE A 128 14.69 -12.61 10.03
CA PHE A 128 15.33 -12.05 8.84
C PHE A 128 16.59 -12.81 8.43
N LYS A 129 17.41 -13.23 9.39
CA LYS A 129 18.59 -14.06 9.14
C LYS A 129 18.20 -15.41 8.57
N ASP A 130 17.16 -16.06 9.11
CA ASP A 130 16.62 -17.31 8.60
C ASP A 130 16.12 -17.15 7.16
N PHE A 131 15.47 -16.03 6.84
CA PHE A 131 15.03 -15.69 5.49
C PHE A 131 16.22 -15.53 4.53
N ILE A 132 17.30 -14.85 4.94
CA ILE A 132 18.52 -14.76 4.11
C ILE A 132 19.08 -16.16 3.82
N GLY A 133 19.14 -17.02 4.82
CA GLY A 133 19.55 -18.42 4.63
C GLY A 133 18.66 -19.19 3.67
N TYR A 134 17.35 -18.91 3.69
CA TYR A 134 16.41 -19.49 2.73
C TYR A 134 16.69 -19.00 1.30
N LEU A 135 16.91 -17.70 1.09
CA LEU A 135 17.26 -17.13 -0.22
C LEU A 135 18.51 -17.78 -0.80
N GLN A 136 19.54 -18.01 0.03
CA GLN A 136 20.78 -18.67 -0.38
C GLN A 136 20.52 -20.11 -0.83
N ARG A 137 19.75 -20.89 -0.06
CA ARG A 137 19.38 -22.27 -0.42
C ARG A 137 18.57 -22.36 -1.73
N LYS A 138 17.80 -21.32 -2.04
CA LYS A 138 17.03 -21.21 -3.29
C LYS A 138 17.83 -20.62 -4.45
N ASN A 139 19.13 -20.37 -4.28
CA ASN A 139 20.01 -19.76 -5.27
C ASN A 139 19.49 -18.41 -5.80
N VAL A 140 18.80 -17.63 -4.93
CA VAL A 140 18.38 -16.28 -5.28
C VAL A 140 19.58 -15.36 -5.23
N THR A 141 19.85 -14.65 -6.32
CA THR A 141 20.90 -13.61 -6.33
C THR A 141 20.55 -12.50 -5.37
N ILE A 142 21.39 -12.28 -4.36
CA ILE A 142 21.14 -11.32 -3.28
C ILE A 142 21.94 -10.02 -3.53
N ASP A 143 21.23 -8.93 -3.74
CA ASP A 143 21.78 -7.58 -3.59
C ASP A 143 21.66 -7.19 -2.10
N ARG A 144 22.79 -7.22 -1.40
CA ARG A 144 22.80 -6.95 0.05
C ARG A 144 22.29 -5.56 0.41
N PHE A 145 22.66 -4.54 -0.34
CA PHE A 145 22.23 -3.16 -0.08
C PHE A 145 20.69 -3.04 -0.21
N GLN A 146 20.13 -3.49 -1.33
CA GLN A 146 18.69 -3.48 -1.54
C GLN A 146 17.93 -4.36 -0.55
N LEU A 147 18.47 -5.54 -0.20
CA LEU A 147 17.87 -6.45 0.78
C LEU A 147 17.75 -5.78 2.16
N TYR A 148 18.83 -5.17 2.66
CA TYR A 148 18.79 -4.52 3.98
C TYR A 148 17.92 -3.26 3.98
N ASN A 149 17.89 -2.50 2.90
CA ASN A 149 16.96 -1.38 2.74
C ASN A 149 15.49 -1.84 2.76
N SER A 150 15.19 -3.04 2.26
CA SER A 150 13.84 -3.61 2.25
C SER A 150 13.50 -4.42 3.51
N LYS A 151 14.40 -4.52 4.49
CA LYS A 151 14.23 -5.40 5.66
C LYS A 151 12.88 -5.21 6.34
N THR A 152 12.52 -3.98 6.66
CA THR A 152 11.26 -3.66 7.37
C THR A 152 10.05 -4.07 6.54
N VAL A 153 10.03 -3.75 5.25
CA VAL A 153 8.92 -4.10 4.35
C VAL A 153 8.81 -5.62 4.22
N ILE A 154 9.94 -6.32 4.02
CA ILE A 154 9.97 -7.79 3.93
C ILE A 154 9.41 -8.43 5.20
N LEU A 155 9.85 -8.01 6.39
CA LEU A 155 9.36 -8.58 7.66
C LEU A 155 7.87 -8.30 7.89
N ASN A 156 7.39 -7.11 7.53
CA ASN A 156 5.98 -6.77 7.61
C ASN A 156 5.13 -7.63 6.67
N ASP A 157 5.58 -7.82 5.43
CA ASP A 157 4.87 -8.67 4.46
C ASP A 157 4.89 -10.14 4.84
N LEU A 158 6.01 -10.65 5.32
CA LEU A 158 6.10 -12.03 5.82
C LEU A 158 5.12 -12.25 6.99
N LYS A 159 5.03 -11.28 7.92
CA LYS A 159 4.04 -11.30 8.99
C LYS A 159 2.61 -11.31 8.44
N ALA A 160 2.30 -10.39 7.52
CA ALA A 160 0.97 -10.28 6.95
C ALA A 160 0.56 -11.54 6.18
N LEU A 161 1.48 -12.13 5.40
CA LEU A 161 1.27 -13.38 4.68
C LEU A 161 1.10 -14.59 5.63
N LEU A 162 1.84 -14.64 6.74
CA LEU A 162 1.67 -15.68 7.77
C LEU A 162 0.30 -15.56 8.45
N CYS A 163 -0.11 -14.32 8.79
CA CYS A 163 -1.45 -14.07 9.32
C CYS A 163 -2.54 -14.44 8.32
N ARG A 164 -2.33 -14.18 7.02
CA ARG A 164 -3.25 -14.59 5.95
C ARG A 164 -3.38 -16.10 5.86
N TYR A 165 -2.27 -16.82 5.98
CA TYR A 165 -2.27 -18.27 5.91
C TYR A 165 -3.19 -18.90 6.95
N TYR A 166 -3.15 -18.41 8.19
CA TYR A 166 -3.94 -18.98 9.31
C TYR A 166 -5.32 -18.34 9.49
N LEU A 167 -5.47 -17.04 9.21
CA LEU A 167 -6.66 -16.24 9.54
C LEU A 167 -7.37 -15.66 8.31
N GLY A 168 -6.92 -16.01 7.11
CA GLY A 168 -7.48 -15.48 5.87
C GLY A 168 -7.21 -13.97 5.69
N ASP A 169 -8.03 -13.33 4.86
CA ASP A 169 -7.86 -11.90 4.52
C ASP A 169 -8.01 -10.98 5.74
N VAL A 170 -8.84 -11.34 6.72
CA VAL A 170 -8.97 -10.58 7.97
C VAL A 170 -7.64 -10.52 8.71
N GLY A 171 -6.94 -11.66 8.84
CA GLY A 171 -5.62 -11.72 9.46
C GLY A 171 -4.58 -10.91 8.69
N TYR A 172 -4.61 -10.99 7.36
CA TYR A 172 -3.73 -10.21 6.50
C TYR A 172 -3.86 -8.71 6.76
N TYR A 173 -5.07 -8.17 6.64
CA TYR A 173 -5.28 -6.73 6.81
C TYR A 173 -5.07 -6.26 8.24
N ARG A 174 -5.38 -7.08 9.25
CA ARG A 174 -5.04 -6.76 10.65
C ARG A 174 -3.54 -6.58 10.85
N ALA A 175 -2.71 -7.39 10.21
CA ALA A 175 -1.26 -7.29 10.30
C ALA A 175 -0.69 -6.15 9.42
N ALA A 176 -1.13 -6.04 8.17
CA ALA A 176 -0.63 -5.05 7.22
C ALA A 176 -0.94 -3.61 7.65
N ASN A 177 -2.18 -3.35 8.11
CA ASN A 177 -2.65 -2.01 8.47
C ASN A 177 -1.98 -1.46 9.74
N GLN A 178 -1.33 -2.29 10.56
CA GLN A 178 -0.62 -1.80 11.76
C GLN A 178 0.50 -0.81 11.43
N ASN A 179 1.12 -0.96 10.26
CA ASN A 179 2.23 -0.10 9.83
C ASN A 179 1.84 0.86 8.69
N ASP A 180 0.58 0.85 8.26
CA ASP A 180 0.06 1.74 7.23
C ASP A 180 -0.14 3.15 7.79
N ASN A 181 0.58 4.12 7.22
CA ASN A 181 0.53 5.51 7.65
C ASN A 181 -0.82 6.18 7.34
N ALA A 182 -1.50 5.77 6.27
CA ALA A 182 -2.82 6.31 5.92
C ALA A 182 -3.88 5.82 6.92
N VAL A 183 -3.82 4.54 7.31
CA VAL A 183 -4.71 3.98 8.34
C VAL A 183 -4.46 4.65 9.69
N LYS A 184 -3.19 4.84 10.10
CA LYS A 184 -2.86 5.54 11.35
C LYS A 184 -3.38 6.97 11.35
N GLN A 185 -3.19 7.70 10.25
CA GLN A 185 -3.68 9.07 10.14
C GLN A 185 -5.20 9.15 10.14
N ALA A 186 -5.88 8.21 9.48
CA ALA A 186 -7.33 8.13 9.51
C ALA A 186 -7.87 7.90 10.92
N LEU A 187 -7.27 6.96 11.68
CA LEU A 187 -7.64 6.74 13.09
C LEU A 187 -7.45 7.97 13.97
N ASN A 188 -6.33 8.69 13.79
CA ASN A 188 -6.06 9.93 14.53
C ASN A 188 -7.05 11.05 14.21
N SER A 189 -7.59 11.08 13.00
CA SER A 189 -8.56 12.11 12.58
C SER A 189 -10.00 11.83 13.04
N LEU A 190 -10.27 10.63 13.55
CA LEU A 190 -11.58 10.23 14.09
C LEU A 190 -11.70 10.40 15.62
N GLN A 191 -10.59 10.70 16.27
CA GLN A 191 -10.54 11.03 17.70
C GLN A 191 -10.74 12.52 17.95
#